data_c67e9b4b648a4009468f3e0cac963ddb
#
_entry.id   c67e9b4b648a4009468f3e0cac963ddb
#
_cell.length_a   1.000
_cell.length_b   1.000
_cell.length_c   1.000
_cell.angle_alpha   90.00
_cell.angle_beta   90.00
_cell.angle_gamma   90.00
#
_symmetry.space_group_name_H-M   'P 1'
#
loop_
_entity.id
_entity.type
_entity.pdbx_description
1 polymer ?
#
loop_
_entity_poly.entity_id
_entity_poly.type
_entity_poly.pdbx_seq_one_letter_code
_entity_poly.pdbx_strand_id
1 'polypeptide(L)'
;MLDFEKGEYLNEKELREVCPVIFAEKASAEVSKHYTHIPTSKVINDMATLGWKVVDAKAVKARKNSTKGYQKHLVVFRNPDVVINGKDGDTVFPQVLLTNSHDGKNAFTFTAGLFRMICENGLVVSDTQFEDVKMRHMGYSFEELQVKIKDMVEKLPLTVESMNKMQETELNEEKAVEFAKKALTTRFNEKEMKRIKIDIKDILTPVRIEDNGKDLWSIFNVVQEKVIDGDFNYIAGGKTRKARQIKNFKQDQKVNKELFELALEYVA
;
A
#
# COMPACT_ATOMS: atom_id res chain seq x y z
N MET A 1 5.07 12.99 -1.76
CA MET A 1 4.50 12.65 -3.07
C MET A 1 5.53 11.76 -3.71
N LEU A 2 5.17 10.57 -4.07
CA LEU A 2 6.06 9.66 -4.80
C LEU A 2 5.95 10.09 -6.26
N ASP A 3 7.05 10.49 -6.86
CA ASP A 3 7.09 10.92 -8.25
C ASP A 3 7.14 9.66 -9.13
N PHE A 4 5.98 9.13 -9.48
CA PHE A 4 5.86 7.93 -10.31
C PHE A 4 5.83 8.22 -11.81
N GLU A 5 5.90 9.49 -12.21
CA GLU A 5 5.78 9.90 -13.63
C GLU A 5 6.84 9.31 -14.56
N LYS A 6 7.94 8.78 -14.02
CA LYS A 6 9.03 8.33 -14.87
C LYS A 6 9.24 6.84 -15.02
N GLY A 7 8.57 5.98 -14.26
CA GLY A 7 8.81 4.53 -14.33
C GLY A 7 10.29 4.14 -14.15
N GLU A 8 11.09 5.04 -13.59
CA GLU A 8 12.51 4.82 -13.36
C GLU A 8 12.70 3.96 -12.15
N TYR A 9 13.36 2.84 -12.36
CA TYR A 9 13.78 1.96 -11.28
C TYR A 9 14.96 2.59 -10.56
N LEU A 10 14.91 2.59 -9.23
CA LEU A 10 15.97 3.12 -8.41
C LEU A 10 17.21 2.22 -8.48
N ASN A 11 18.33 2.81 -8.85
CA ASN A 11 19.62 2.15 -8.80
C ASN A 11 20.22 2.20 -7.38
N GLU A 12 21.34 1.51 -7.16
CA GLU A 12 21.97 1.44 -5.84
C GLU A 12 22.37 2.81 -5.30
N LYS A 13 22.87 3.71 -6.14
CA LYS A 13 23.28 5.07 -5.73
C LYS A 13 22.08 5.86 -5.21
N GLU A 14 20.99 5.86 -5.95
CA GLU A 14 19.74 6.53 -5.56
C GLU A 14 19.14 5.92 -4.29
N LEU A 15 19.17 4.58 -4.16
CA LEU A 15 18.74 3.91 -2.95
C LEU A 15 19.57 4.30 -1.71
N ARG A 16 20.88 4.51 -1.87
CA ARG A 16 21.74 4.99 -0.78
C ARG A 16 21.40 6.41 -0.36
N GLU A 17 20.95 7.25 -1.27
CA GLU A 17 20.54 8.62 -1.00
C GLU A 17 19.16 8.67 -0.31
N VAL A 18 18.16 7.94 -0.81
CA VAL A 18 16.77 8.01 -0.30
C VAL A 18 16.52 7.14 0.93
N CYS A 19 17.19 5.98 1.01
CA CYS A 19 16.95 5.01 2.08
C CYS A 19 18.22 4.25 2.52
N PRO A 20 19.24 4.94 3.08
CA PRO A 20 20.54 4.34 3.41
C PRO A 20 20.47 3.17 4.39
N VAL A 21 19.39 3.04 5.18
CA VAL A 21 19.19 1.94 6.13
C VAL A 21 19.10 0.56 5.44
N ILE A 22 18.75 0.51 4.16
CA ILE A 22 18.74 -0.71 3.34
C ILE A 22 20.10 -1.41 3.34
N PHE A 23 21.17 -0.63 3.42
CA PHE A 23 22.55 -1.10 3.32
C PHE A 23 23.20 -1.37 4.67
N ALA A 24 22.41 -1.48 5.75
CA ALA A 24 22.94 -1.87 7.04
C ALA A 24 23.52 -3.30 6.99
N GLU A 25 24.80 -3.44 7.22
CA GLU A 25 25.52 -4.72 7.18
C GLU A 25 25.33 -5.55 8.44
N LYS A 26 24.93 -4.90 9.52
CA LYS A 26 24.74 -5.53 10.85
C LYS A 26 23.44 -5.07 11.47
N ALA A 27 22.91 -5.89 12.37
CA ALA A 27 21.79 -5.49 13.22
C ALA A 27 22.24 -4.50 14.30
N SER A 28 21.29 -3.77 14.88
CA SER A 28 21.51 -2.98 16.09
C SER A 28 22.04 -3.86 17.23
N ALA A 29 22.91 -3.29 18.07
CA ALA A 29 23.41 -3.98 19.26
C ALA A 29 22.30 -4.29 20.30
N GLU A 30 21.12 -3.67 20.17
CA GLU A 30 19.98 -3.85 21.07
C GLU A 30 19.11 -5.08 20.73
N VAL A 31 19.41 -5.82 19.65
CA VAL A 31 18.61 -7.01 19.25
C VAL A 31 18.89 -8.22 20.15
N SER A 32 17.90 -9.12 20.23
CA SER A 32 18.04 -10.35 21.00
C SER A 32 19.06 -11.32 20.37
N LYS A 33 19.59 -12.26 21.19
CA LYS A 33 20.50 -13.32 20.73
C LYS A 33 19.88 -14.25 19.66
N HIS A 34 18.57 -14.28 19.57
CA HIS A 34 17.83 -15.10 18.59
C HIS A 34 17.50 -14.35 17.30
N TYR A 35 17.88 -13.07 17.22
CA TYR A 35 17.64 -12.28 16.03
C TYR A 35 18.68 -12.60 14.95
N THR A 36 18.21 -13.02 13.79
CA THR A 36 19.06 -13.18 12.60
C THR A 36 18.93 -11.96 11.72
N HIS A 37 20.04 -11.31 11.45
CA HIS A 37 20.07 -10.16 10.55
C HIS A 37 19.80 -10.61 9.11
N ILE A 38 18.81 -9.99 8.47
CA ILE A 38 18.53 -10.17 7.04
C ILE A 38 18.89 -8.84 6.36
N PRO A 39 20.03 -8.76 5.63
CA PRO A 39 20.37 -7.57 4.89
C PRO A 39 19.34 -7.27 3.81
N THR A 40 18.73 -6.09 3.85
CA THR A 40 17.73 -5.71 2.86
C THR A 40 18.34 -5.59 1.46
N SER A 41 19.59 -5.15 1.35
CA SER A 41 20.33 -5.11 0.08
C SER A 41 20.46 -6.49 -0.56
N LYS A 42 20.68 -7.56 0.24
CA LYS A 42 20.70 -8.93 -0.28
C LYS A 42 19.33 -9.31 -0.86
N VAL A 43 18.26 -9.00 -0.13
CA VAL A 43 16.90 -9.29 -0.58
C VAL A 43 16.55 -8.54 -1.87
N ILE A 44 17.01 -7.30 -2.02
CA ILE A 44 16.85 -6.53 -3.27
C ILE A 44 17.55 -7.23 -4.44
N ASN A 45 18.76 -7.72 -4.23
CA ASN A 45 19.49 -8.47 -5.27
C ASN A 45 18.77 -9.78 -5.62
N ASP A 46 18.28 -10.51 -4.60
CA ASP A 46 17.52 -11.74 -4.80
C ASP A 46 16.21 -11.47 -5.58
N MET A 47 15.49 -10.39 -5.26
CA MET A 47 14.31 -9.96 -6.00
C MET A 47 14.63 -9.56 -7.45
N ALA A 48 15.77 -8.92 -7.68
CA ALA A 48 16.22 -8.56 -9.03
C ALA A 48 16.45 -9.80 -9.92
N THR A 49 16.94 -10.91 -9.37
CA THR A 49 17.08 -12.17 -10.12
C THR A 49 15.74 -12.78 -10.53
N LEU A 50 14.65 -12.40 -9.83
CA LEU A 50 13.29 -12.80 -10.16
C LEU A 50 12.56 -11.78 -11.06
N GLY A 51 13.26 -10.79 -11.60
CA GLY A 51 12.72 -9.75 -12.48
C GLY A 51 12.10 -8.55 -11.75
N TRP A 52 12.13 -8.54 -10.40
CA TRP A 52 11.56 -7.46 -9.60
C TRP A 52 12.59 -6.36 -9.33
N LYS A 53 12.26 -5.14 -9.70
CA LYS A 53 13.12 -3.96 -9.55
C LYS A 53 12.52 -2.98 -8.57
N VAL A 54 13.36 -2.24 -7.86
CA VAL A 54 12.90 -1.24 -6.88
C VAL A 54 12.38 0.01 -7.60
N VAL A 55 11.18 0.45 -7.24
CA VAL A 55 10.55 1.69 -7.74
C VAL A 55 10.46 2.77 -6.66
N ASP A 56 10.45 2.38 -5.39
CA ASP A 56 10.41 3.31 -4.25
C ASP A 56 11.04 2.68 -3.02
N ALA A 57 11.60 3.52 -2.16
CA ALA A 57 12.09 3.12 -0.85
C ALA A 57 12.00 4.28 0.14
N LYS A 58 11.56 3.99 1.36
CA LYS A 58 11.49 4.99 2.43
C LYS A 58 11.75 4.38 3.80
N ALA A 59 12.32 5.18 4.70
CA ALA A 59 12.51 4.80 6.09
C ALA A 59 11.74 5.72 7.03
N VAL A 60 11.27 5.19 8.16
CA VAL A 60 10.72 6.03 9.22
C VAL A 60 11.83 6.86 9.84
N LYS A 61 11.50 8.05 10.33
CA LYS A 61 12.48 8.87 11.06
C LYS A 61 12.89 8.17 12.36
N ALA A 62 14.19 8.03 12.58
CA ALA A 62 14.72 7.52 13.84
C ALA A 62 14.36 8.48 14.98
N ARG A 63 13.75 7.96 16.05
CA ARG A 63 13.40 8.76 17.24
C ARG A 63 14.57 8.89 18.23
N LYS A 64 15.53 7.96 18.19
CA LYS A 64 16.70 7.90 19.04
C LYS A 64 17.96 7.71 18.19
N ASN A 65 19.07 8.25 18.63
CA ASN A 65 20.36 8.07 17.92
C ASN A 65 20.77 6.58 17.86
N SER A 66 20.45 5.77 18.87
CA SER A 66 20.76 4.33 18.91
C SER A 66 20.02 3.52 17.84
N THR A 67 18.89 4.04 17.30
CA THR A 67 18.13 3.37 16.24
C THR A 67 18.41 3.94 14.85
N LYS A 68 19.25 4.97 14.74
CA LYS A 68 19.62 5.57 13.46
C LYS A 68 20.43 4.58 12.63
N GLY A 69 19.98 4.30 11.42
CA GLY A 69 20.56 3.30 10.52
C GLY A 69 19.98 1.90 10.65
N TYR A 70 19.07 1.66 11.63
CA TYR A 70 18.44 0.35 11.88
C TYR A 70 16.90 0.39 11.86
N GLN A 71 16.34 1.58 11.65
CA GLN A 71 14.90 1.82 11.74
C GLN A 71 14.09 1.08 10.67
N LYS A 72 12.78 0.97 10.92
CA LYS A 72 11.83 0.41 9.98
C LYS A 72 11.92 1.13 8.62
N HIS A 73 11.94 0.35 7.57
CA HIS A 73 11.94 0.83 6.19
C HIS A 73 11.04 -0.04 5.32
N LEU A 74 10.65 0.54 4.21
CA LEU A 74 9.83 -0.04 3.16
C LEU A 74 10.62 0.01 1.86
N VAL A 75 10.53 -1.06 1.08
CA VAL A 75 10.98 -1.11 -0.32
C VAL A 75 9.83 -1.59 -1.18
N VAL A 76 9.56 -0.90 -2.26
CA VAL A 76 8.51 -1.24 -3.22
C VAL A 76 9.16 -1.76 -4.49
N PHE A 77 8.75 -2.96 -4.89
CA PHE A 77 9.22 -3.62 -6.10
C PHE A 77 8.12 -3.67 -7.15
N ARG A 78 8.51 -3.59 -8.41
CA ARG A 78 7.69 -3.81 -9.59
C ARG A 78 8.43 -4.72 -10.57
N ASN A 79 7.69 -5.61 -11.21
CA ASN A 79 8.22 -6.40 -12.31
C ASN A 79 7.65 -5.84 -13.62
N PRO A 80 8.50 -5.37 -14.57
CA PRO A 80 8.03 -4.81 -15.84
C PRO A 80 7.31 -5.83 -16.73
N ASP A 81 7.61 -7.13 -16.54
CA ASP A 81 7.01 -8.20 -17.32
C ASP A 81 5.64 -8.65 -16.79
N VAL A 82 5.25 -8.15 -15.60
CA VAL A 82 3.96 -8.47 -14.97
C VAL A 82 3.07 -7.24 -15.02
N VAL A 83 2.21 -7.20 -16.01
CA VAL A 83 1.26 -6.10 -16.25
C VAL A 83 -0.15 -6.67 -16.30
N ILE A 84 -1.09 -5.95 -15.69
CA ILE A 84 -2.50 -6.28 -15.73
C ILE A 84 -3.21 -5.19 -16.54
N ASN A 85 -3.84 -5.59 -17.62
CA ASN A 85 -4.66 -4.70 -18.40
C ASN A 85 -6.09 -4.74 -17.86
N GLY A 86 -6.52 -3.67 -17.22
CA GLY A 86 -7.90 -3.45 -16.84
C GLY A 86 -8.77 -3.13 -18.07
N LYS A 87 -10.09 -3.03 -17.86
CA LYS A 87 -11.02 -2.52 -18.85
C LYS A 87 -10.66 -1.06 -19.16
N ASP A 88 -11.01 -0.60 -20.37
CA ASP A 88 -10.86 0.78 -20.82
C ASP A 88 -9.42 1.32 -20.89
N GLY A 89 -8.42 0.42 -20.96
CA GLY A 89 -7.01 0.80 -21.11
C GLY A 89 -6.34 1.22 -19.78
N ASP A 90 -7.02 1.02 -18.64
CA ASP A 90 -6.41 1.23 -17.34
C ASP A 90 -5.34 0.15 -17.08
N THR A 91 -4.10 0.58 -16.98
CA THR A 91 -2.97 -0.33 -16.76
C THR A 91 -2.64 -0.38 -15.27
N VAL A 92 -2.69 -1.60 -14.72
CA VAL A 92 -2.39 -1.86 -13.32
C VAL A 92 -1.10 -2.66 -13.21
N PHE A 93 -0.18 -2.18 -12.39
CA PHE A 93 1.09 -2.86 -12.12
C PHE A 93 1.06 -3.51 -10.74
N PRO A 94 1.22 -4.83 -10.67
CA PRO A 94 1.47 -5.49 -9.41
C PRO A 94 2.75 -4.97 -8.75
N GLN A 95 2.67 -4.81 -7.45
CA GLN A 95 3.80 -4.41 -6.61
C GLN A 95 4.00 -5.41 -5.48
N VAL A 96 5.25 -5.57 -5.09
CA VAL A 96 5.62 -6.29 -3.88
C VAL A 96 6.23 -5.28 -2.91
N LEU A 97 5.67 -5.19 -1.72
CA LEU A 97 6.10 -4.29 -0.68
C LEU A 97 6.88 -5.08 0.38
N LEU A 98 8.15 -4.80 0.52
CA LEU A 98 8.99 -5.34 1.58
C LEU A 98 9.05 -4.37 2.75
N THR A 99 8.64 -4.82 3.93
CA THR A 99 8.89 -4.10 5.18
C THR A 99 9.96 -4.83 5.99
N ASN A 100 10.97 -4.12 6.46
CA ASN A 100 12.03 -4.65 7.31
C ASN A 100 12.49 -3.62 8.35
N SER A 101 13.22 -4.08 9.36
CA SER A 101 14.02 -3.23 10.27
C SER A 101 15.21 -4.03 10.80
N HIS A 102 16.27 -3.35 11.13
CA HIS A 102 17.49 -3.97 11.68
C HIS A 102 17.63 -3.78 13.20
N ASP A 103 16.57 -3.31 13.86
CA ASP A 103 16.48 -3.07 15.30
C ASP A 103 15.66 -4.14 16.05
N GLY A 104 15.23 -5.19 15.35
CA GLY A 104 14.46 -6.30 15.92
C GLY A 104 13.01 -5.97 16.32
N LYS A 105 12.53 -4.76 16.00
CA LYS A 105 11.21 -4.27 16.46
C LYS A 105 10.08 -4.50 15.45
N ASN A 106 10.42 -4.86 14.22
CA ASN A 106 9.43 -5.12 13.18
C ASN A 106 9.72 -6.47 12.51
N ALA A 107 8.65 -7.16 12.11
CA ALA A 107 8.79 -8.36 11.32
C ALA A 107 9.28 -8.03 9.91
N PHE A 108 9.97 -8.98 9.31
CA PHE A 108 10.29 -9.00 7.90
C PHE A 108 9.05 -9.50 7.17
N THR A 109 8.44 -8.66 6.32
CA THR A 109 7.19 -8.99 5.65
C THR A 109 7.22 -8.59 4.18
N PHE A 110 6.64 -9.44 3.34
CA PHE A 110 6.22 -9.08 2.00
C PHE A 110 4.70 -8.94 1.94
N THR A 111 4.23 -7.92 1.26
CA THR A 111 2.81 -7.65 1.04
C THR A 111 2.59 -7.40 -0.44
N ALA A 112 1.55 -7.98 -1.03
CA ALA A 112 1.15 -7.66 -2.39
C ALA A 112 0.49 -6.27 -2.44
N GLY A 113 0.70 -5.56 -3.53
CA GLY A 113 0.05 -4.30 -3.82
C GLY A 113 -0.26 -4.18 -5.31
N LEU A 114 -1.16 -3.29 -5.64
CA LEU A 114 -1.45 -2.88 -7.00
C LEU A 114 -1.18 -1.38 -7.15
N PHE A 115 -0.65 -1.00 -8.29
CA PHE A 115 -0.44 0.38 -8.64
C PHE A 115 -1.19 0.67 -9.93
N ARG A 116 -2.11 1.64 -9.87
CA ARG A 116 -2.88 2.11 -11.01
C ARG A 116 -2.22 3.35 -11.59
N MET A 117 -1.89 3.34 -12.88
CA MET A 117 -1.18 4.46 -13.53
C MET A 117 -1.98 5.75 -13.56
N ILE A 118 -3.28 5.67 -13.77
CA ILE A 118 -4.13 6.86 -13.96
C ILE A 118 -4.18 7.75 -12.72
N CYS A 119 -4.21 7.16 -11.53
CA CYS A 119 -4.34 7.92 -10.28
C CYS A 119 -3.06 7.99 -9.44
N GLU A 120 -1.98 7.36 -9.89
CA GLU A 120 -0.72 7.24 -9.15
C GLU A 120 -0.88 6.73 -7.71
N ASN A 121 -2.06 6.20 -7.38
CA ASN A 121 -2.36 5.67 -6.07
C ASN A 121 -1.88 4.22 -5.96
N GLY A 122 -1.02 3.96 -4.99
CA GLY A 122 -0.68 2.60 -4.60
C GLY A 122 -1.81 2.00 -3.79
N LEU A 123 -2.52 1.04 -4.36
CA LEU A 123 -3.47 0.21 -3.64
C LEU A 123 -2.72 -0.96 -3.02
N VAL A 124 -2.67 -1.03 -1.71
CA VAL A 124 -2.24 -2.24 -1.02
C VAL A 124 -3.42 -3.19 -1.01
N VAL A 125 -3.42 -4.15 -1.93
CA VAL A 125 -4.42 -5.20 -1.94
C VAL A 125 -4.02 -6.22 -0.89
N SER A 126 -4.84 -6.35 0.10
CA SER A 126 -4.84 -7.50 0.97
C SER A 126 -6.21 -8.16 0.82
N ASP A 127 -6.41 -8.82 -0.29
CA ASP A 127 -7.46 -9.82 -0.40
C ASP A 127 -7.19 -10.88 0.66
N THR A 128 -8.23 -11.49 1.21
CA THR A 128 -8.14 -12.66 2.10
C THR A 128 -7.33 -13.80 1.49
N GLN A 129 -7.07 -13.75 0.19
CA GLN A 129 -6.25 -14.69 -0.58
C GLN A 129 -4.75 -14.32 -0.59
N PHE A 130 -4.39 -13.08 -0.24
CA PHE A 130 -2.99 -12.66 -0.06
C PHE A 130 -2.70 -12.54 1.42
N GLU A 131 -2.30 -13.62 2.06
CA GLU A 131 -1.70 -13.53 3.39
C GLU A 131 -0.39 -12.75 3.28
N ASP A 132 -0.22 -11.76 4.17
CA ASP A 132 1.08 -11.14 4.39
C ASP A 132 2.11 -12.25 4.60
N VAL A 133 3.06 -12.37 3.70
CA VAL A 133 4.14 -13.34 3.83
C VAL A 133 5.07 -12.86 4.92
N LYS A 134 4.77 -13.26 6.16
CA LYS A 134 5.63 -13.00 7.32
C LYS A 134 6.75 -14.03 7.36
N MET A 135 7.95 -13.60 7.03
CA MET A 135 9.14 -14.39 7.30
C MET A 135 9.70 -14.00 8.67
N ARG A 136 9.95 -14.99 9.51
CA ARG A 136 10.65 -14.74 10.77
C ARG A 136 12.11 -14.39 10.48
N HIS A 137 12.70 -13.50 11.27
CA HIS A 137 14.15 -13.18 11.20
C HIS A 137 15.05 -14.40 11.54
N MET A 138 14.51 -15.62 11.55
CA MET A 138 15.18 -16.85 11.94
C MET A 138 15.31 -17.86 10.79
N GLY A 139 15.49 -17.42 9.56
CA GLY A 139 15.63 -18.39 8.49
C GLY A 139 15.27 -17.88 7.10
N TYR A 140 15.75 -16.69 6.74
CA TYR A 140 15.63 -16.25 5.35
C TYR A 140 16.39 -17.21 4.44
N SER A 141 15.69 -17.77 3.46
CA SER A 141 16.32 -18.44 2.33
C SER A 141 15.81 -17.84 1.01
N PHE A 142 16.65 -17.87 -0.01
CA PHE A 142 16.28 -17.39 -1.34
C PHE A 142 15.22 -18.31 -1.96
N GLU A 143 15.31 -19.61 -1.73
CA GLU A 143 14.37 -20.60 -2.22
C GLU A 143 12.97 -20.37 -1.64
N GLU A 144 12.89 -20.08 -0.34
CA GLU A 144 11.60 -19.75 0.29
C GLU A 144 11.02 -18.44 -0.26
N LEU A 145 11.84 -17.42 -0.46
CA LEU A 145 11.44 -16.16 -1.10
C LEU A 145 10.89 -16.41 -2.49
N GLN A 146 11.61 -17.20 -3.32
CA GLN A 146 11.22 -17.50 -4.69
C GLN A 146 9.86 -18.20 -4.75
N VAL A 147 9.62 -19.19 -3.88
CA VAL A 147 8.32 -19.89 -3.80
C VAL A 147 7.21 -18.93 -3.43
N LYS A 148 7.42 -18.06 -2.44
CA LYS A 148 6.41 -17.13 -1.97
C LYS A 148 6.09 -16.01 -2.98
N ILE A 149 7.09 -15.49 -3.67
CA ILE A 149 6.88 -14.52 -4.76
C ILE A 149 6.12 -15.15 -5.91
N LYS A 150 6.44 -16.40 -6.27
CA LYS A 150 5.72 -17.14 -7.31
C LYS A 150 4.26 -17.34 -6.92
N ASP A 151 3.97 -17.84 -5.70
CA ASP A 151 2.60 -18.01 -5.19
C ASP A 151 1.81 -16.68 -5.20
N MET A 152 2.47 -15.59 -4.81
CA MET A 152 1.89 -14.26 -4.85
C MET A 152 1.52 -13.84 -6.29
N VAL A 153 2.41 -14.05 -7.26
CA VAL A 153 2.17 -13.72 -8.68
C VAL A 153 1.07 -14.59 -9.27
N GLU A 154 1.01 -15.87 -8.93
CA GLU A 154 -0.04 -16.80 -9.39
C GLU A 154 -1.43 -16.44 -8.87
N LYS A 155 -1.53 -15.73 -7.75
CA LYS A 155 -2.81 -15.25 -7.19
C LYS A 155 -3.27 -13.90 -7.74
N LEU A 156 -2.41 -13.14 -8.40
CA LEU A 156 -2.75 -11.84 -8.97
C LEU A 156 -3.97 -11.86 -9.90
N PRO A 157 -4.17 -12.88 -10.78
CA PRO A 157 -5.36 -12.96 -11.62
C PRO A 157 -6.69 -12.93 -10.85
N LEU A 158 -6.72 -13.45 -9.64
CA LEU A 158 -7.93 -13.43 -8.78
C LEU A 158 -8.28 -12.00 -8.34
N THR A 159 -7.27 -11.19 -8.06
CA THR A 159 -7.50 -9.78 -7.73
C THR A 159 -8.02 -9.00 -8.94
N VAL A 160 -7.49 -9.32 -10.14
CA VAL A 160 -8.00 -8.74 -11.40
C VAL A 160 -9.46 -9.12 -11.62
N GLU A 161 -9.82 -10.36 -11.34
CA GLU A 161 -11.23 -10.79 -11.42
C GLU A 161 -12.11 -9.97 -10.45
N SER A 162 -11.65 -9.74 -9.22
CA SER A 162 -12.35 -8.89 -8.26
C SER A 162 -12.49 -7.45 -8.77
N MET A 163 -11.43 -6.88 -9.37
CA MET A 163 -11.48 -5.55 -9.98
C MET A 163 -12.47 -5.49 -11.14
N ASN A 164 -12.45 -6.49 -12.02
CA ASN A 164 -13.39 -6.58 -13.14
C ASN A 164 -14.84 -6.65 -12.64
N LYS A 165 -15.13 -7.44 -11.61
CA LYS A 165 -16.44 -7.48 -10.97
C LYS A 165 -16.84 -6.13 -10.38
N MET A 166 -15.93 -5.39 -9.78
CA MET A 166 -16.20 -4.03 -9.30
C MET A 166 -16.53 -3.08 -10.46
N GLN A 167 -15.86 -3.21 -11.61
CA GLN A 167 -16.15 -2.43 -12.83
C GLN A 167 -17.51 -2.80 -13.46
N GLU A 168 -17.99 -4.02 -13.27
CA GLU A 168 -19.30 -4.49 -13.73
C GLU A 168 -20.43 -4.14 -12.76
N THR A 169 -20.10 -3.74 -11.53
CA THR A 169 -21.08 -3.44 -10.48
C THR A 169 -21.40 -1.94 -10.47
N GLU A 170 -22.55 -1.56 -10.96
CA GLU A 170 -23.03 -0.17 -10.85
C GLU A 170 -23.61 0.12 -9.46
N LEU A 171 -23.22 1.25 -8.87
CA LEU A 171 -23.82 1.76 -7.65
C LEU A 171 -24.77 2.91 -7.96
N ASN A 172 -26.00 2.81 -7.43
CA ASN A 172 -26.90 3.97 -7.39
C ASN A 172 -26.39 4.99 -6.35
N GLU A 173 -26.94 6.20 -6.39
CA GLU A 173 -26.49 7.29 -5.50
C GLU A 173 -26.61 6.91 -4.00
N GLU A 174 -27.64 6.19 -3.60
CA GLU A 174 -27.84 5.77 -2.21
C GLU A 174 -26.75 4.80 -1.75
N LYS A 175 -26.45 3.78 -2.55
CA LYS A 175 -25.36 2.81 -2.27
C LYS A 175 -23.97 3.47 -2.30
N ALA A 176 -23.74 4.41 -3.22
CA ALA A 176 -22.47 5.16 -3.27
C ALA A 176 -22.28 6.01 -2.00
N VAL A 177 -23.32 6.68 -1.52
CA VAL A 177 -23.30 7.43 -0.25
C VAL A 177 -23.08 6.50 0.94
N GLU A 178 -23.71 5.34 0.96
CA GLU A 178 -23.53 4.33 2.01
C GLU A 178 -22.09 3.83 2.03
N PHE A 179 -21.53 3.48 0.86
CA PHE A 179 -20.14 3.05 0.71
C PHE A 179 -19.18 4.11 1.23
N ALA A 180 -19.31 5.37 0.81
CA ALA A 180 -18.45 6.46 1.24
C ALA A 180 -18.52 6.69 2.77
N LYS A 181 -19.69 6.57 3.38
CA LYS A 181 -19.86 6.66 4.85
C LYS A 181 -19.15 5.53 5.57
N LYS A 182 -19.28 4.29 5.10
CA LYS A 182 -18.57 3.13 5.66
C LYS A 182 -17.06 3.26 5.46
N ALA A 183 -16.62 3.69 4.28
CA ALA A 183 -15.21 3.93 3.97
C ALA A 183 -14.55 4.92 4.96
N LEU A 184 -15.23 5.97 5.35
CA LEU A 184 -14.73 6.92 6.35
C LEU A 184 -14.48 6.29 7.71
N THR A 185 -15.15 5.19 8.07
CA THR A 185 -14.93 4.50 9.34
C THR A 185 -13.61 3.73 9.39
N THR A 186 -12.98 3.45 8.25
CA THR A 186 -11.62 2.88 8.19
C THR A 186 -10.57 3.89 8.65
N ARG A 187 -10.85 5.18 8.45
CA ARG A 187 -9.97 6.30 8.83
C ARG A 187 -10.29 6.87 10.21
N PHE A 188 -11.56 7.07 10.51
CA PHE A 188 -12.07 7.64 11.76
C PHE A 188 -12.81 6.57 12.54
N ASN A 189 -12.47 6.36 13.80
CA ASN A 189 -13.21 5.42 14.63
C ASN A 189 -14.65 5.91 14.92
N GLU A 190 -15.51 5.02 15.42
CA GLU A 190 -16.92 5.34 15.67
C GLU A 190 -17.13 6.54 16.62
N LYS A 191 -16.25 6.73 17.60
CA LYS A 191 -16.34 7.86 18.55
C LYS A 191 -16.00 9.18 17.85
N GLU A 192 -15.05 9.15 16.93
CA GLU A 192 -14.68 10.28 16.10
C GLU A 192 -15.79 10.60 15.11
N MET A 193 -16.33 9.60 14.41
CA MET A 193 -17.44 9.78 13.46
C MET A 193 -18.66 10.44 14.10
N LYS A 194 -18.96 10.14 15.37
CA LYS A 194 -20.07 10.81 16.10
C LYS A 194 -19.81 12.29 16.42
N ARG A 195 -18.56 12.74 16.37
CA ARG A 195 -18.13 14.11 16.74
C ARG A 195 -17.76 14.99 15.57
N ILE A 196 -17.68 14.42 14.37
CA ILE A 196 -17.31 15.15 13.15
C ILE A 196 -18.50 15.17 12.18
N LYS A 197 -18.53 16.20 11.34
CA LYS A 197 -19.45 16.28 10.21
C LYS A 197 -18.64 16.39 8.94
N ILE A 198 -18.90 15.49 8.00
CA ILE A 198 -18.24 15.43 6.69
C ILE A 198 -19.33 15.56 5.64
N ASP A 199 -19.11 16.37 4.62
CA ASP A 199 -19.95 16.37 3.44
C ASP A 199 -19.57 15.16 2.58
N ILE A 200 -20.49 14.22 2.46
CA ILE A 200 -20.25 13.00 1.69
C ILE A 200 -20.10 13.29 0.19
N LYS A 201 -20.65 14.39 -0.30
CA LYS A 201 -20.45 14.81 -1.69
C LYS A 201 -18.99 15.12 -1.98
N ASP A 202 -18.27 15.75 -1.05
CA ASP A 202 -16.83 15.98 -1.20
C ASP A 202 -16.04 14.67 -1.35
N ILE A 203 -16.47 13.61 -0.64
CA ILE A 203 -15.82 12.29 -0.69
C ILE A 203 -16.09 11.58 -2.01
N LEU A 204 -17.23 11.80 -2.61
CA LEU A 204 -17.66 11.20 -3.89
C LEU A 204 -17.34 12.06 -5.11
N THR A 205 -16.76 13.25 -4.91
CA THR A 205 -16.41 14.13 -6.02
C THR A 205 -15.06 13.71 -6.61
N PRO A 206 -15.04 13.21 -7.87
CA PRO A 206 -13.80 12.79 -8.51
C PRO A 206 -12.87 14.00 -8.75
N VAL A 207 -11.59 13.77 -8.64
CA VAL A 207 -10.55 14.76 -8.96
C VAL A 207 -10.15 14.66 -10.43
N ARG A 208 -10.36 13.50 -11.04
CA ARG A 208 -10.00 13.20 -12.44
C ARG A 208 -11.22 12.83 -13.26
N ILE A 209 -11.12 13.07 -14.57
CA ILE A 209 -12.19 12.74 -15.52
C ILE A 209 -12.37 11.22 -15.65
N GLU A 210 -11.27 10.48 -15.58
CA GLU A 210 -11.21 9.02 -15.68
C GLU A 210 -11.95 8.31 -14.54
N ASP A 211 -12.08 8.96 -13.40
CA ASP A 211 -12.77 8.41 -12.23
C ASP A 211 -14.26 8.84 -12.16
N ASN A 212 -14.81 9.44 -13.21
CA ASN A 212 -16.19 9.90 -13.26
C ASN A 212 -17.19 8.79 -13.66
N GLY A 213 -16.90 7.54 -13.28
CA GLY A 213 -17.76 6.37 -13.47
C GLY A 213 -18.79 6.21 -12.36
N LYS A 214 -19.85 5.44 -12.65
CA LYS A 214 -20.87 5.01 -11.66
C LYS A 214 -20.65 3.59 -11.16
N ASP A 215 -19.65 2.92 -11.73
CA ASP A 215 -19.25 1.60 -11.28
C ASP A 215 -18.52 1.66 -9.95
N LEU A 216 -18.55 0.55 -9.23
CA LEU A 216 -17.93 0.44 -7.91
C LEU A 216 -16.41 0.71 -7.95
N TRP A 217 -15.72 0.32 -9.03
CA TRP A 217 -14.28 0.55 -9.15
C TRP A 217 -13.94 2.03 -9.24
N SER A 218 -14.66 2.79 -10.08
CA SER A 218 -14.49 4.25 -10.19
C SER A 218 -14.78 4.93 -8.84
N ILE A 219 -15.90 4.60 -8.21
CA ILE A 219 -16.29 5.15 -6.90
C ILE A 219 -15.27 4.76 -5.81
N PHE A 220 -14.80 3.52 -5.82
CA PHE A 220 -13.78 3.05 -4.89
C PHE A 220 -12.49 3.87 -4.99
N ASN A 221 -12.00 4.12 -6.21
CA ASN A 221 -10.75 4.89 -6.42
C ASN A 221 -10.90 6.33 -5.91
N VAL A 222 -12.02 7.00 -6.22
CA VAL A 222 -12.31 8.35 -5.70
C VAL A 222 -12.30 8.37 -4.17
N VAL A 223 -13.03 7.44 -3.55
CA VAL A 223 -13.15 7.36 -2.09
C VAL A 223 -11.81 6.99 -1.45
N GLN A 224 -11.09 6.05 -2.02
CA GLN A 224 -9.77 5.62 -1.54
C GLN A 224 -8.77 6.78 -1.54
N GLU A 225 -8.68 7.54 -2.64
CA GLU A 225 -7.83 8.73 -2.72
C GLU A 225 -8.19 9.73 -1.62
N LYS A 226 -9.47 10.08 -1.48
CA LYS A 226 -9.93 11.01 -0.42
C LYS A 226 -9.61 10.49 0.97
N VAL A 227 -9.85 9.22 1.25
CA VAL A 227 -9.59 8.63 2.57
C VAL A 227 -8.09 8.58 2.88
N ILE A 228 -7.22 8.27 1.92
CA ILE A 228 -5.77 8.16 2.13
C ILE A 228 -5.11 9.55 2.13
N ASP A 229 -5.32 10.35 1.10
CA ASP A 229 -4.66 11.66 0.95
C ASP A 229 -5.33 12.75 1.77
N GLY A 230 -6.59 12.56 2.12
CA GLY A 230 -7.27 13.46 3.06
C GLY A 230 -7.67 14.79 2.44
N ASP A 231 -7.80 14.89 1.13
CA ASP A 231 -8.16 16.15 0.46
C ASP A 231 -9.66 16.47 0.57
N PHE A 232 -10.16 16.56 1.81
CA PHE A 232 -11.51 16.97 2.13
C PHE A 232 -11.56 17.74 3.46
N ASN A 233 -12.65 18.47 3.68
CA ASN A 233 -12.88 19.19 4.92
C ASN A 233 -13.90 18.48 5.82
N TYR A 234 -13.71 18.65 7.13
CA TYR A 234 -14.67 18.18 8.13
C TYR A 234 -14.81 19.19 9.27
N ILE A 235 -15.97 19.18 9.93
CA ILE A 235 -16.24 20.04 11.09
C ILE A 235 -16.06 19.21 12.35
N ALA A 236 -15.23 19.68 13.27
CA ALA A 236 -15.02 19.07 14.58
C ALA A 236 -14.96 20.15 15.67
N GLY A 237 -15.83 20.04 16.68
CA GLY A 237 -15.92 21.03 17.74
C GLY A 237 -16.27 22.43 17.22
N GLY A 238 -17.14 22.53 16.22
CA GLY A 238 -17.55 23.79 15.60
C GLY A 238 -16.50 24.46 14.70
N LYS A 239 -15.35 23.82 14.45
CA LYS A 239 -14.29 24.35 13.59
C LYS A 239 -14.10 23.49 12.36
N THR A 240 -13.96 24.11 11.20
CA THR A 240 -13.57 23.43 9.97
C THR A 240 -12.09 23.02 10.03
N ARG A 241 -11.82 21.80 9.67
CA ARG A 241 -10.48 21.21 9.59
C ARG A 241 -10.29 20.52 8.25
N LYS A 242 -9.10 20.62 7.68
CA LYS A 242 -8.72 19.84 6.50
C LYS A 242 -8.15 18.49 6.95
N ALA A 243 -8.66 17.41 6.38
CA ALA A 243 -8.06 16.08 6.54
C ALA A 243 -6.65 16.08 5.93
N ARG A 244 -5.73 15.34 6.53
CA ARG A 244 -4.32 15.29 6.11
C ARG A 244 -4.00 13.90 5.61
N GLN A 245 -3.08 13.79 4.67
CA GLN A 245 -2.59 12.50 4.17
C GLN A 245 -2.18 11.56 5.30
N ILE A 246 -2.53 10.27 5.17
CA ILE A 246 -2.08 9.21 6.06
C ILE A 246 -0.61 8.91 5.73
N LYS A 247 0.31 9.46 6.55
CA LYS A 247 1.76 9.29 6.35
C LYS A 247 2.33 8.06 7.06
N ASN A 248 1.56 7.45 7.94
CA ASN A 248 1.98 6.26 8.66
C ASN A 248 1.72 5.03 7.79
N PHE A 249 2.77 4.38 7.33
CA PHE A 249 2.70 3.24 6.43
C PHE A 249 1.81 2.09 6.97
N LYS A 250 1.89 1.77 8.27
CA LYS A 250 1.06 0.72 8.86
C LYS A 250 -0.43 1.08 8.85
N GLN A 251 -0.73 2.35 9.08
CA GLN A 251 -2.11 2.85 9.02
C GLN A 251 -2.61 2.88 7.58
N ASP A 252 -1.77 3.31 6.66
CA ASP A 252 -2.05 3.33 5.22
C ASP A 252 -2.40 1.93 4.70
N GLN A 253 -1.53 0.94 4.96
CA GLN A 253 -1.81 -0.46 4.61
C GLN A 253 -3.12 -0.97 5.23
N LYS A 254 -3.36 -0.68 6.51
CA LYS A 254 -4.58 -1.12 7.20
C LYS A 254 -5.82 -0.53 6.53
N VAL A 255 -5.82 0.78 6.27
CA VAL A 255 -6.96 1.48 5.68
C VAL A 255 -7.22 0.99 4.26
N ASN A 256 -6.19 0.83 3.43
CA ASN A 256 -6.32 0.28 2.08
C ASN A 256 -6.94 -1.13 2.08
N LYS A 257 -6.47 -1.99 2.99
CA LYS A 257 -7.01 -3.34 3.15
C LYS A 257 -8.50 -3.31 3.51
N GLU A 258 -8.86 -2.57 4.55
CA GLU A 258 -10.24 -2.44 5.01
C GLU A 258 -11.16 -1.83 3.95
N LEU A 259 -10.66 -0.87 3.16
CA LEU A 259 -11.40 -0.28 2.04
C LEU A 259 -11.67 -1.28 0.92
N PHE A 260 -10.68 -2.08 0.55
CA PHE A 260 -10.84 -3.08 -0.49
C PHE A 260 -11.78 -4.21 -0.04
N GLU A 261 -11.64 -4.71 1.18
CA GLU A 261 -12.56 -5.68 1.78
C GLU A 261 -14.01 -5.14 1.79
N LEU A 262 -14.18 -3.88 2.19
CA LEU A 262 -15.49 -3.22 2.15
C LEU A 262 -16.04 -3.14 0.72
N ALA A 263 -15.22 -2.83 -0.28
CA ALA A 263 -15.68 -2.78 -1.67
C ALA A 263 -16.15 -4.15 -2.16
N LEU A 264 -15.47 -5.22 -1.78
CA LEU A 264 -15.86 -6.59 -2.13
C LEU A 264 -17.24 -6.99 -1.57
N GLU A 265 -17.69 -6.40 -0.46
CA GLU A 265 -19.05 -6.62 0.08
C GLU A 265 -20.16 -6.08 -0.83
N TYR A 266 -19.84 -5.16 -1.75
CA TYR A 266 -20.78 -4.57 -2.71
C TYR A 266 -20.75 -5.27 -4.08
N VAL A 267 -19.81 -6.18 -4.28
CA VAL A 267 -19.78 -7.03 -5.48
C VAL A 267 -20.84 -8.10 -5.32
N ALA A 268 -21.87 -8.07 -6.18
CA ALA A 268 -22.98 -9.00 -6.13
C ALA A 268 -22.62 -10.41 -6.63
#